data_b5e25704ecea5995f73c3f6a48b19e3e
#
_entry.id   b5e25704ecea5995f73c3f6a48b19e3e
#
_cell.length_a   1.000
_cell.length_b   1.000
_cell.length_c   1.000
_cell.angle_alpha   90.00
_cell.angle_beta   90.00
_cell.angle_gamma   90.00
#
_symmetry.space_group_name_H-M   'P 1'
#
loop_
_entity.id
_entity.type
_entity.pdbx_description
1 polymer ?
#
loop_
_entity_poly.entity_id
_entity_poly.type
_entity_poly.pdbx_seq_one_letter_code
_entity_poly.pdbx_strand_id
1 'polypeptide(L)'
;LQAFFKDKTLHVTVPYYDMNDDTVRYDLERNVIRPDLTFRREGDVRIHVRAVSILRNNKKLTADVGDSDASAITTLHFYNVTTVAELKRLAEDRLKTMKYGGFSGTLLTFGVPYAEPGMAAEIRDRRFSGNRFGRYMIDAVTTTSGTGGFRREVEIGRALKKQNAQ
;
A
#
# COMPACT_ATOMS: atom_id res chain seq x y z
N LEU A 1 -9.33 -11.09 2.72
CA LEU A 1 -8.56 -12.34 2.70
C LEU A 1 -7.87 -12.44 1.35
N GLN A 2 -6.58 -12.78 1.36
CA GLN A 2 -5.77 -13.08 0.18
C GLN A 2 -5.45 -14.57 0.23
N ALA A 3 -5.61 -15.24 -0.90
CA ALA A 3 -5.29 -16.66 -1.04
C ALA A 3 -4.25 -16.83 -2.14
N PHE A 4 -3.20 -17.57 -1.87
CA PHE A 4 -2.17 -17.90 -2.85
C PHE A 4 -1.56 -19.27 -2.57
N PHE A 5 -1.00 -19.89 -3.60
CA PHE A 5 -0.25 -21.11 -3.44
C PHE A 5 1.24 -20.81 -3.25
N LYS A 6 1.83 -21.41 -2.24
CA LYS A 6 3.28 -21.50 -2.09
C LYS A 6 3.64 -22.99 -2.10
N ASP A 7 4.42 -23.40 -3.07
CA ASP A 7 4.68 -24.81 -3.40
C ASP A 7 3.36 -25.57 -3.66
N LYS A 8 2.98 -26.50 -2.81
CA LYS A 8 1.73 -27.29 -2.92
C LYS A 8 0.71 -26.91 -1.84
N THR A 9 0.99 -25.85 -1.06
CA THR A 9 0.16 -25.45 0.09
C THR A 9 -0.62 -24.18 -0.27
N LEU A 10 -1.93 -24.22 -0.05
CA LEU A 10 -2.78 -23.03 -0.14
C LEU A 10 -2.65 -22.21 1.15
N HIS A 11 -2.16 -20.99 1.02
CA HIS A 11 -2.12 -20.01 2.09
C HIS A 11 -3.32 -19.08 1.99
N VAL A 12 -4.07 -18.94 3.08
CA VAL A 12 -5.16 -17.97 3.21
C VAL A 12 -4.81 -17.04 4.36
N THR A 13 -4.56 -15.78 4.06
CA THR A 13 -4.12 -14.80 5.05
C THR A 13 -4.87 -13.49 4.91
N VAL A 14 -4.75 -12.65 5.93
CA VAL A 14 -5.21 -11.26 5.85
C VAL A 14 -4.14 -10.47 5.10
N PRO A 15 -4.49 -9.75 4.01
CA PRO A 15 -3.53 -8.92 3.29
C PRO A 15 -2.87 -7.94 4.26
N TYR A 16 -1.55 -7.81 4.15
CA TYR A 16 -0.76 -6.85 4.91
C TYR A 16 -0.66 -7.09 6.43
N TYR A 17 -0.92 -8.31 6.89
CA TYR A 17 -0.54 -8.71 8.23
C TYR A 17 0.95 -9.05 8.21
N ASP A 18 1.72 -8.37 9.04
CA ASP A 18 3.18 -8.56 9.14
C ASP A 18 3.46 -9.98 9.68
N MET A 19 3.73 -10.90 8.76
CA MET A 19 3.98 -12.31 9.10
C MET A 19 5.47 -12.65 9.11
N ASN A 20 6.33 -11.74 8.62
CA ASN A 20 7.78 -11.97 8.55
C ASN A 20 8.55 -10.74 8.99
N ASP A 21 9.44 -10.92 9.93
CA ASP A 21 10.44 -9.93 10.38
C ASP A 21 11.51 -9.67 9.30
N ASP A 22 11.44 -10.37 8.16
CA ASP A 22 12.38 -10.26 7.07
C ASP A 22 12.16 -8.96 6.28
N THR A 23 12.96 -7.97 6.62
CA THR A 23 12.96 -6.69 5.94
C THR A 23 14.11 -6.60 4.96
N VAL A 24 13.79 -6.40 3.68
CA VAL A 24 14.77 -6.18 2.62
C VAL A 24 15.02 -4.68 2.47
N ARG A 25 16.28 -4.26 2.40
CA ARG A 25 16.66 -2.85 2.28
C ARG A 25 17.05 -2.49 0.87
N TYR A 26 16.38 -1.48 0.32
CA TYR A 26 16.66 -0.88 -0.98
C TYR A 26 17.11 0.56 -0.82
N ASP A 27 18.37 0.81 -1.14
CA ASP A 27 18.95 2.15 -1.24
C ASP A 27 19.02 2.49 -2.73
N LEU A 28 18.25 3.49 -3.17
CA LEU A 28 18.05 3.80 -4.59
C LEU A 28 19.34 4.18 -5.32
N GLU A 29 20.39 4.57 -4.59
CA GLU A 29 21.68 4.91 -5.16
C GLU A 29 22.70 3.76 -5.12
N ARG A 30 22.38 2.62 -4.47
CA ARG A 30 23.39 1.57 -4.23
C ARG A 30 23.06 0.22 -4.84
N ASN A 31 21.86 -0.30 -4.54
CA ASN A 31 21.48 -1.66 -4.92
C ASN A 31 20.23 -1.75 -5.81
N VAL A 32 19.79 -0.60 -6.35
CA VAL A 32 18.72 -0.52 -7.31
C VAL A 32 19.28 -0.09 -8.66
N ILE A 33 18.99 -0.85 -9.71
CA ILE A 33 19.40 -0.54 -11.09
C ILE A 33 18.53 0.57 -11.66
N ARG A 34 17.21 0.42 -11.51
CA ARG A 34 16.22 1.38 -12.00
C ARG A 34 15.04 1.44 -11.05
N PRO A 35 14.79 2.59 -10.44
CA PRO A 35 13.59 2.84 -9.65
C PRO A 35 12.50 3.44 -10.55
N ASP A 36 11.50 2.65 -10.89
CA ASP A 36 10.28 3.11 -11.55
C ASP A 36 9.24 3.43 -10.47
N LEU A 37 9.60 4.37 -9.60
CA LEU A 37 8.84 4.75 -8.41
C LEU A 37 8.29 6.16 -8.54
N THR A 38 7.02 6.30 -8.16
CA THR A 38 6.39 7.60 -7.93
C THR A 38 6.34 7.86 -6.43
N PHE A 39 6.84 9.02 -6.01
CA PHE A 39 6.72 9.47 -4.62
C PHE A 39 5.61 10.52 -4.48
N ARG A 40 4.66 10.27 -3.59
CA ARG A 40 3.59 11.21 -3.23
C ARG A 40 3.76 11.67 -1.80
N ARG A 41 3.62 12.97 -1.56
CA ARG A 41 3.53 13.50 -0.20
C ARG A 41 2.10 13.33 0.31
N GLU A 42 1.93 12.96 1.56
CA GLU A 42 0.61 12.79 2.18
C GLU A 42 -0.23 14.07 2.05
N GLY A 43 0.40 15.25 2.20
CA GLY A 43 -0.26 16.55 2.06
C GLY A 43 -0.74 16.88 0.64
N ASP A 44 -0.20 16.22 -0.39
CA ASP A 44 -0.58 16.44 -1.79
C ASP A 44 -1.70 15.47 -2.24
N VAL A 45 -2.03 14.48 -1.42
CA VAL A 45 -3.07 13.49 -1.73
C VAL A 45 -4.44 14.07 -1.38
N ARG A 46 -5.20 14.45 -2.41
CA ARG A 46 -6.57 14.97 -2.29
C ARG A 46 -7.56 13.85 -2.55
N ILE A 47 -8.32 13.46 -1.54
CA ILE A 47 -9.32 12.40 -1.64
C ILE A 47 -10.63 12.89 -1.04
N HIS A 48 -11.70 12.75 -1.81
CA HIS A 48 -13.08 12.92 -1.35
C HIS A 48 -13.76 11.56 -1.34
N VAL A 49 -14.32 11.18 -0.20
CA VAL A 49 -15.03 9.92 -0.03
C VAL A 49 -16.50 10.19 0.22
N ARG A 50 -17.35 9.56 -0.58
CA ARG A 50 -18.79 9.47 -0.36
C ARG A 50 -19.12 8.10 0.18
N ALA A 51 -19.50 8.03 1.44
CA ALA A 51 -19.99 6.81 2.07
C ALA A 51 -21.50 6.66 1.86
N VAL A 52 -21.94 5.49 1.46
CA VAL A 52 -23.34 5.15 1.25
C VAL A 52 -23.65 3.90 2.06
N SER A 53 -24.64 3.99 2.96
CA SER A 53 -25.17 2.82 3.65
C SER A 53 -26.56 2.48 3.13
N ILE A 54 -26.78 1.20 2.82
CA ILE A 54 -28.10 0.69 2.42
C ILE A 54 -28.72 0.00 3.62
N LEU A 55 -29.84 0.50 4.08
CA LEU A 55 -30.64 -0.03 5.19
C LEU A 55 -31.55 -1.16 4.71
N ARG A 56 -32.03 -1.99 5.64
CA ARG A 56 -32.96 -3.10 5.36
C ARG A 56 -34.26 -2.68 4.65
N ASN A 57 -34.72 -1.43 4.83
CA ASN A 57 -35.86 -0.87 4.17
C ASN A 57 -35.54 -0.17 2.84
N ASN A 58 -34.40 -0.46 2.23
CA ASN A 58 -33.88 0.15 1.02
C ASN A 58 -33.60 1.67 1.10
N LYS A 59 -33.75 2.29 2.27
CA LYS A 59 -33.30 3.67 2.46
C LYS A 59 -31.78 3.76 2.41
N LYS A 60 -31.30 4.84 1.80
CA LYS A 60 -29.88 5.14 1.71
C LYS A 60 -29.55 6.26 2.69
N LEU A 61 -28.47 6.05 3.46
CA LEU A 61 -27.80 7.11 4.20
C LEU A 61 -26.50 7.45 3.45
N THR A 62 -26.18 8.74 3.39
CA THR A 62 -24.95 9.22 2.77
C THR A 62 -24.19 10.11 3.73
N ALA A 63 -22.86 10.03 3.68
CA ALA A 63 -21.96 10.92 4.38
C ALA A 63 -20.75 11.20 3.49
N ASP A 64 -20.39 12.47 3.36
CA ASP A 64 -19.22 12.92 2.61
C ASP A 64 -18.09 13.30 3.58
N VAL A 65 -16.86 12.85 3.31
CA VAL A 65 -15.67 13.14 4.10
C VAL A 65 -14.46 13.36 3.20
N GLY A 66 -13.49 14.13 3.67
CA GLY A 66 -12.23 14.39 2.95
C GLY A 66 -12.18 15.78 2.31
N ASP A 67 -11.32 15.90 1.29
CA ASP A 67 -11.00 17.19 0.68
C ASP A 67 -12.06 17.57 -0.35
N SER A 68 -12.64 18.75 -0.19
CA SER A 68 -13.68 19.27 -1.12
C SER A 68 -13.12 19.62 -2.51
N ASP A 69 -11.82 19.82 -2.60
CA ASP A 69 -11.06 20.16 -3.82
C ASP A 69 -10.50 18.92 -4.55
N ALA A 70 -10.87 17.71 -4.12
CA ALA A 70 -10.46 16.49 -4.80
C ALA A 70 -11.08 16.39 -6.20
N SER A 71 -10.25 16.01 -7.18
CA SER A 71 -10.66 15.88 -8.58
C SER A 71 -11.63 14.74 -8.85
N ALA A 72 -11.71 13.78 -7.93
CA ALA A 72 -12.60 12.62 -8.05
C ALA A 72 -13.19 12.23 -6.68
N ILE A 73 -14.42 11.74 -6.71
CA ILE A 73 -15.13 11.24 -5.52
C ILE A 73 -15.05 9.71 -5.54
N THR A 74 -14.50 9.13 -4.47
CA THR A 74 -14.52 7.69 -4.25
C THR A 74 -15.74 7.29 -3.47
N THR A 75 -16.62 6.46 -4.04
CA THR A 75 -17.82 5.99 -3.34
C THR A 75 -17.52 4.68 -2.61
N LEU A 76 -17.78 4.65 -1.31
CA LEU A 76 -17.68 3.46 -0.47
C LEU A 76 -19.06 3.00 -0.02
N HIS A 77 -19.33 1.71 -0.17
CA HIS A 77 -20.57 1.10 0.26
C HIS A 77 -20.43 0.40 1.60
N PHE A 78 -21.33 0.71 2.52
CA PHE A 78 -21.45 0.08 3.82
C PHE A 78 -22.84 -0.55 3.95
N TYR A 79 -22.95 -1.55 4.79
CA TYR A 79 -24.21 -2.25 5.02
C TYR A 79 -24.57 -2.22 6.50
N ASN A 80 -25.86 -2.09 6.79
CA ASN A 80 -26.40 -2.08 8.16
C ASN A 80 -25.87 -0.96 9.09
N VAL A 81 -25.34 0.13 8.56
CA VAL A 81 -25.00 1.31 9.33
C VAL A 81 -26.25 2.19 9.39
N THR A 82 -26.80 2.37 10.58
CA THR A 82 -28.13 2.98 10.78
C THR A 82 -28.06 4.47 11.10
N THR A 83 -26.90 5.01 11.42
CA THR A 83 -26.70 6.41 11.76
C THR A 83 -25.67 7.09 10.86
N VAL A 84 -25.94 8.36 10.52
CA VAL A 84 -25.01 9.17 9.71
C VAL A 84 -23.69 9.40 10.45
N ALA A 85 -23.74 9.55 11.78
CA ALA A 85 -22.53 9.77 12.59
C ALA A 85 -21.56 8.57 12.54
N GLU A 86 -22.11 7.35 12.65
CA GLU A 86 -21.33 6.12 12.53
C GLU A 86 -20.78 5.94 11.12
N LEU A 87 -21.61 6.19 10.10
CA LEU A 87 -21.22 6.13 8.70
C LEU A 87 -20.05 7.09 8.41
N LYS A 88 -20.11 8.31 8.94
CA LYS A 88 -19.06 9.31 8.82
C LYS A 88 -17.77 8.84 9.47
N ARG A 89 -17.84 8.31 10.71
CA ARG A 89 -16.67 7.76 11.41
C ARG A 89 -15.99 6.64 10.62
N LEU A 90 -16.76 5.69 10.10
CA LEU A 90 -16.24 4.60 9.27
C LEU A 90 -15.61 5.11 7.97
N ALA A 91 -16.20 6.13 7.36
CA ALA A 91 -15.67 6.78 6.17
C ALA A 91 -14.34 7.51 6.46
N GLU A 92 -14.24 8.21 7.59
CA GLU A 92 -13.00 8.87 8.05
C GLU A 92 -11.89 7.88 8.31
N ASP A 93 -12.18 6.73 8.92
CA ASP A 93 -11.19 5.68 9.16
C ASP A 93 -10.70 5.07 7.83
N ARG A 94 -11.59 4.90 6.85
CA ARG A 94 -11.20 4.47 5.50
C ARG A 94 -10.40 5.53 4.77
N LEU A 95 -10.80 6.80 4.88
CA LEU A 95 -10.08 7.93 4.29
C LEU A 95 -8.63 7.98 4.81
N LYS A 96 -8.40 7.85 6.13
CA LYS A 96 -7.06 7.79 6.72
C LYS A 96 -6.21 6.65 6.14
N THR A 97 -6.85 5.52 5.82
CA THR A 97 -6.17 4.39 5.21
C THR A 97 -5.83 4.63 3.73
N MET A 98 -6.66 5.39 3.02
CA MET A 98 -6.47 5.74 1.61
C MET A 98 -5.52 6.92 1.41
N LYS A 99 -5.55 7.90 2.35
CA LYS A 99 -4.71 9.11 2.32
C LYS A 99 -3.35 8.79 2.92
N TYR A 100 -2.48 8.23 2.13
CA TYR A 100 -1.10 7.98 2.53
C TYR A 100 -0.12 8.55 1.51
N GLY A 101 0.99 9.04 2.01
CA GLY A 101 2.14 9.43 1.20
C GLY A 101 3.15 8.28 1.13
N GLY A 102 4.03 8.33 0.16
CA GLY A 102 5.10 7.37 0.03
C GLY A 102 5.40 6.99 -1.41
N PHE A 103 6.18 5.93 -1.57
CA PHE A 103 6.51 5.36 -2.86
C PHE A 103 5.43 4.39 -3.34
N SER A 104 5.23 4.36 -4.65
CA SER A 104 4.45 3.35 -5.36
C SER A 104 5.12 3.03 -6.69
N GLY A 105 5.04 1.79 -7.17
CA GLY A 105 5.64 1.36 -8.42
C GLY A 105 6.57 0.16 -8.25
N THR A 106 7.58 0.06 -9.11
CA THR A 106 8.49 -1.08 -9.17
C THR A 106 9.96 -0.68 -9.00
N LEU A 107 10.76 -1.63 -8.55
CA LEU A 107 12.21 -1.54 -8.41
C LEU A 107 12.86 -2.63 -9.24
N LEU A 108 13.70 -2.27 -10.21
CA LEU A 108 14.57 -3.22 -10.88
C LEU A 108 15.90 -3.30 -10.12
N THR A 109 16.25 -4.48 -9.64
CA THR A 109 17.45 -4.73 -8.86
C THR A 109 18.31 -5.82 -9.48
N PHE A 110 19.52 -5.97 -8.98
CA PHE A 110 20.32 -7.18 -9.22
C PHE A 110 19.63 -8.38 -8.51
N GLY A 111 20.13 -9.62 -8.72
CA GLY A 111 19.59 -10.79 -8.04
C GLY A 111 19.67 -10.75 -6.51
N VAL A 112 20.38 -9.77 -5.96
CA VAL A 112 20.52 -9.49 -4.53
C VAL A 112 20.06 -8.08 -4.20
N PRO A 113 19.49 -7.83 -3.03
CA PRO A 113 19.10 -8.80 -2.00
C PRO A 113 17.95 -9.71 -2.44
N TYR A 114 17.83 -10.85 -1.75
CA TYR A 114 16.70 -11.77 -1.96
C TYR A 114 15.41 -11.12 -1.50
N ALA A 115 14.35 -11.30 -2.27
CA ALA A 115 13.03 -10.78 -1.95
C ALA A 115 11.95 -11.75 -2.41
N GLU A 116 10.89 -11.87 -1.64
CA GLU A 116 9.67 -12.61 -1.94
C GLU A 116 8.42 -11.77 -1.67
N PRO A 117 7.28 -12.06 -2.33
CA PRO A 117 6.01 -11.47 -1.97
C PRO A 117 5.67 -11.72 -0.50
N GLY A 118 5.17 -10.68 0.19
CA GLY A 118 4.85 -10.73 1.62
C GLY A 118 5.98 -10.27 2.55
N MET A 119 7.21 -10.13 2.06
CA MET A 119 8.31 -9.50 2.83
C MET A 119 8.12 -7.98 2.88
N ALA A 120 8.80 -7.34 3.84
CA ALA A 120 8.84 -5.88 3.92
C ALA A 120 10.02 -5.31 3.14
N ALA A 121 9.78 -4.30 2.31
CA ALA A 121 10.79 -3.50 1.63
C ALA A 121 11.01 -2.18 2.37
N GLU A 122 12.21 -1.93 2.85
CA GLU A 122 12.65 -0.64 3.37
C GLU A 122 13.32 0.14 2.24
N ILE A 123 12.70 1.22 1.77
CA ILE A 123 13.18 2.04 0.66
C ILE A 123 13.78 3.33 1.20
N ARG A 124 14.98 3.66 0.74
CA ARG A 124 15.71 4.89 1.06
C ARG A 124 16.10 5.63 -0.21
N ASP A 125 15.68 6.90 -0.31
CA ASP A 125 16.12 7.84 -1.34
C ASP A 125 16.84 9.00 -0.67
N ARG A 126 18.16 9.08 -0.85
CA ARG A 126 19.01 10.09 -0.23
C ARG A 126 19.24 11.30 -1.13
N ARG A 127 18.81 11.24 -2.39
CA ARG A 127 19.00 12.33 -3.37
C ARG A 127 18.23 13.60 -3.01
N PHE A 128 17.21 13.46 -2.14
CA PHE A 128 16.39 14.57 -1.73
C PHE A 128 16.65 14.96 -0.27
N SER A 129 16.72 16.26 0.00
CA SER A 129 17.05 16.84 1.31
C SER A 129 16.10 16.45 2.47
N GLY A 130 14.96 15.81 2.15
CA GLY A 130 13.98 15.35 3.13
C GLY A 130 14.10 13.86 3.49
N ASN A 131 15.19 13.17 3.13
CA ASN A 131 15.39 11.72 3.37
C ASN A 131 14.10 10.93 3.16
N ARG A 132 13.70 10.76 1.89
CA ARG A 132 12.53 9.97 1.56
C ARG A 132 12.77 8.53 1.97
N PHE A 133 12.06 8.11 2.98
CA PHE A 133 12.17 6.80 3.59
C PHE A 133 10.77 6.23 3.79
N GLY A 134 10.63 4.94 3.51
CA GLY A 134 9.38 4.23 3.78
C GLY A 134 9.58 2.72 3.86
N ARG A 135 8.68 2.06 4.58
CA ARG A 135 8.58 0.61 4.67
C ARG A 135 7.30 0.18 3.97
N TYR A 136 7.40 -0.76 3.04
CA TYR A 136 6.31 -1.19 2.16
C TYR A 136 6.23 -2.70 2.14
N MET A 137 5.03 -3.23 1.91
CA MET A 137 4.87 -4.64 1.57
C MET A 137 5.39 -4.89 0.16
N ILE A 138 6.00 -6.04 -0.07
CA ILE A 138 6.31 -6.54 -1.41
C ILE A 138 5.10 -7.30 -1.92
N ASP A 139 4.45 -6.78 -2.96
CA ASP A 139 3.24 -7.40 -3.53
C ASP A 139 3.59 -8.47 -4.56
N ALA A 140 4.61 -8.23 -5.38
CA ALA A 140 5.06 -9.18 -6.39
C ALA A 140 6.58 -9.11 -6.61
N VAL A 141 7.16 -10.22 -7.03
CA VAL A 141 8.57 -10.32 -7.41
C VAL A 141 8.68 -11.13 -8.70
N THR A 142 9.24 -10.51 -9.74
CA THR A 142 9.56 -11.16 -11.00
C THR A 142 11.08 -11.34 -11.12
N THR A 143 11.52 -12.57 -11.31
CA THR A 143 12.96 -12.88 -11.46
C THR A 143 13.23 -13.27 -12.89
N THR A 144 14.21 -12.63 -13.51
CA THR A 144 14.66 -12.90 -14.88
C THR A 144 16.14 -13.27 -14.89
N SER A 145 16.48 -14.33 -15.60
CA SER A 145 17.86 -14.78 -15.82
C SER A 145 18.11 -14.91 -17.32
N GLY A 146 19.21 -14.38 -17.81
CA GLY A 146 19.56 -14.41 -19.23
C GLY A 146 20.90 -13.76 -19.53
N THR A 147 21.13 -13.44 -20.80
CA THR A 147 22.37 -12.79 -21.27
C THR A 147 22.62 -11.43 -20.63
N GLY A 148 21.54 -10.72 -20.21
CA GLY A 148 21.64 -9.47 -19.44
C GLY A 148 21.95 -9.66 -17.96
N GLY A 149 22.16 -10.90 -17.50
CA GLY A 149 22.42 -11.27 -16.12
C GLY A 149 21.14 -11.61 -15.35
N PHE A 150 21.30 -11.78 -14.05
CA PHE A 150 20.23 -12.08 -13.13
C PHE A 150 19.60 -10.78 -12.61
N ARG A 151 18.30 -10.60 -12.82
CA ARG A 151 17.56 -9.40 -12.45
C ARG A 151 16.33 -9.75 -11.63
N ARG A 152 15.96 -8.85 -10.75
CA ARG A 152 14.74 -8.97 -9.95
C ARG A 152 13.98 -7.67 -10.03
N GLU A 153 12.73 -7.76 -10.46
CA GLU A 153 11.77 -6.67 -10.43
C GLU A 153 10.84 -6.88 -9.23
N VAL A 154 10.79 -5.87 -8.35
CA VAL A 154 10.05 -5.91 -7.09
C VAL A 154 8.95 -4.88 -7.17
N GLU A 155 7.70 -5.32 -7.11
CA GLU A 155 6.55 -4.45 -7.01
C GLU A 155 6.26 -4.14 -5.55
N ILE A 156 6.25 -2.84 -5.22
CA ILE A 156 5.95 -2.37 -3.88
C ILE A 156 4.47 -2.06 -3.74
N GLY A 157 3.87 -2.62 -2.72
CA GLY A 157 2.49 -2.42 -2.36
C GLY A 157 2.30 -1.33 -1.30
N ARG A 158 1.44 -1.62 -0.35
CA ARG A 158 1.04 -0.69 0.68
C ARG A 158 2.17 -0.36 1.65
N ALA A 159 2.22 0.93 2.07
CA ALA A 159 3.09 1.36 3.15
C ALA A 159 2.73 0.65 4.47
N LEU A 160 3.74 0.09 5.12
CA LEU A 160 3.62 -0.51 6.45
C LEU A 160 3.84 0.58 7.49
N LYS A 161 2.95 0.66 8.46
CA LYS A 161 3.15 1.56 9.62
C LYS A 161 4.31 1.02 10.44
N LYS A 162 5.17 1.92 10.95
CA LYS A 162 6.14 1.55 11.99
C LYS A 162 5.36 0.91 13.15
N GLN A 163 5.70 -0.33 13.50
CA GLN A 163 5.40 -0.79 14.84
C GLN A 163 6.18 0.12 15.80
N ASN A 164 5.47 0.90 16.59
CA ASN A 164 6.07 1.50 17.76
C ASN A 164 6.45 0.31 18.67
N ALA A 165 7.76 0.06 18.79
CA ALA A 165 8.26 -0.82 19.82
C ALA A 165 7.77 -0.26 21.17
N GLN A 166 6.94 -1.05 21.85
CA GLN A 166 6.62 -0.84 23.26
C GLN A 166 7.84 -1.20 24.09
#